data_021784e3f6df01678e1a72e3a9279929
#
_entry.id   021784e3f6df01678e1a72e3a9279929
#
_cell.length_a   1.000
_cell.length_b   1.000
_cell.length_c   1.000
_cell.angle_alpha   90.00
_cell.angle_beta   90.00
_cell.angle_gamma   90.00
#
_symmetry.space_group_name_H-M   'P 1'
#
loop_
_entity.id
_entity.type
_entity.pdbx_description
1 polymer ?
#
loop_
_entity_poly.entity_id
_entity_poly.type
_entity_poly.pdbx_seq_one_letter_code
_entity_poly.pdbx_strand_id
1 'polypeptide(L)'
;MHLPLDKKLILFVSQRVTQTIKGMDYMVEACNKLTADHPELKEQWGVVVMGGHADEIAGRVQLPVYPLGYVNNTRAIVQAYQAADVFVIPSLSDNLPNTIMEALACGVPCVGFNVGGIPEMIDHQKNGYVAKYRSADDLVAGIYWTLHEADHQQLSREAVNKVERNYSQQNVAVKYIEVYTNAIAQKTFRI
;
A
#
# COMPACT_ATOMS: atom_id res chain seq x y z
N MET A 1 -15.42 -7.50 10.71
CA MET A 1 -15.61 -7.23 9.26
C MET A 1 -16.05 -8.52 8.60
N HIS A 2 -17.00 -8.47 7.69
CA HIS A 2 -17.43 -9.67 6.94
C HIS A 2 -16.65 -9.74 5.62
N LEU A 3 -15.33 -9.95 5.71
CA LEU A 3 -14.48 -10.18 4.55
C LEU A 3 -14.38 -11.68 4.26
N PRO A 4 -14.28 -12.11 2.98
CA PRO A 4 -14.12 -13.50 2.62
C PRO A 4 -12.78 -14.04 3.12
N LEU A 5 -12.75 -15.31 3.53
CA LEU A 5 -11.53 -15.99 4.00
C LEU A 5 -10.91 -16.88 2.91
N ASP A 6 -11.60 -17.05 1.81
CA ASP A 6 -11.28 -17.94 0.68
C ASP A 6 -10.75 -17.17 -0.54
N LYS A 7 -10.64 -15.84 -0.44
CA LYS A 7 -10.18 -14.98 -1.53
C LYS A 7 -8.90 -14.24 -1.13
N LYS A 8 -8.04 -13.98 -2.12
CA LYS A 8 -6.94 -13.02 -1.97
C LYS A 8 -7.50 -11.60 -2.05
N LEU A 9 -7.10 -10.75 -1.12
CA LEU A 9 -7.66 -9.43 -0.94
C LEU A 9 -6.66 -8.32 -1.29
N ILE A 10 -7.06 -7.47 -2.22
CA ILE A 10 -6.35 -6.26 -2.62
C ILE A 10 -6.93 -5.09 -1.83
N LEU A 11 -6.15 -4.47 -0.97
CA LEU A 11 -6.59 -3.35 -0.15
C LEU A 11 -6.22 -2.01 -0.80
N PHE A 12 -7.18 -1.10 -0.87
CA PHE A 12 -6.96 0.32 -1.15
C PHE A 12 -7.46 1.15 0.03
N VAL A 13 -6.64 2.11 0.47
CA VAL A 13 -6.98 2.98 1.60
C VAL A 13 -6.81 4.44 1.22
N SER A 14 -7.84 5.23 1.46
CA SER A 14 -7.77 6.70 1.32
C SER A 14 -8.81 7.35 2.21
N GLN A 15 -8.50 8.52 2.78
CA GLN A 15 -9.49 9.28 3.54
C GLN A 15 -10.75 9.56 2.71
N ARG A 16 -10.58 9.85 1.41
CA ARG A 16 -11.64 10.00 0.42
C ARG A 16 -11.20 9.32 -0.88
N VAL A 17 -11.80 8.20 -1.20
CA VAL A 17 -11.36 7.32 -2.32
C VAL A 17 -11.55 7.97 -3.70
N THR A 18 -12.46 8.92 -3.81
CA THR A 18 -12.75 9.66 -5.06
C THR A 18 -11.75 10.79 -5.36
N GLN A 19 -10.75 11.03 -4.52
CA GLN A 19 -9.70 12.02 -4.80
C GLN A 19 -8.80 11.53 -5.94
N THR A 20 -8.77 12.26 -7.05
CA THR A 20 -7.95 11.94 -8.24
C THR A 20 -6.47 11.73 -7.91
N ILE A 21 -5.92 12.53 -6.97
CA ILE A 21 -4.52 12.43 -6.56
C ILE A 21 -4.16 11.07 -5.93
N LYS A 22 -5.15 10.32 -5.42
CA LYS A 22 -4.95 8.99 -4.81
C LYS A 22 -4.97 7.86 -5.85
N GLY A 23 -5.26 8.18 -7.13
CA GLY A 23 -5.07 7.26 -8.23
C GLY A 23 -6.08 6.11 -8.31
N MET A 24 -7.29 6.28 -7.73
CA MET A 24 -8.32 5.24 -7.79
C MET A 24 -8.65 4.82 -9.24
N ASP A 25 -8.58 5.73 -10.20
CA ASP A 25 -8.84 5.40 -11.61
C ASP A 25 -7.82 4.38 -12.15
N TYR A 26 -6.55 4.48 -11.76
CA TYR A 26 -5.51 3.49 -12.10
C TYR A 26 -5.76 2.16 -11.41
N MET A 27 -6.25 2.17 -10.16
CA MET A 27 -6.63 0.94 -9.45
C MET A 27 -7.78 0.23 -10.18
N VAL A 28 -8.82 0.98 -10.56
CA VAL A 28 -9.97 0.45 -11.32
C VAL A 28 -9.51 -0.12 -12.66
N GLU A 29 -8.70 0.63 -13.41
CA GLU A 29 -8.15 0.16 -14.69
C GLU A 29 -7.33 -1.11 -14.52
N ALA A 30 -6.43 -1.16 -13.52
CA ALA A 30 -5.61 -2.32 -13.26
C ALA A 30 -6.45 -3.56 -12.91
N CYS A 31 -7.43 -3.43 -12.03
CA CYS A 31 -8.31 -4.55 -11.68
C CYS A 31 -9.12 -5.05 -12.88
N ASN A 32 -9.60 -4.14 -13.73
CA ASN A 32 -10.37 -4.51 -14.92
C ASN A 32 -9.50 -5.19 -15.99
N LYS A 33 -8.25 -4.75 -16.18
CA LYS A 33 -7.28 -5.43 -17.05
C LYS A 33 -6.95 -6.83 -16.51
N LEU A 34 -6.66 -6.97 -15.22
CA LEU A 34 -6.41 -8.26 -14.58
C LEU A 34 -7.54 -9.26 -14.84
N THR A 35 -8.79 -8.82 -14.71
CA THR A 35 -9.95 -9.70 -14.95
C THR A 35 -10.27 -9.95 -16.41
N ALA A 36 -9.80 -9.08 -17.33
CA ALA A 36 -9.89 -9.31 -18.76
C ALA A 36 -8.88 -10.38 -19.23
N ASP A 37 -7.65 -10.30 -18.71
CA ASP A 37 -6.58 -11.25 -19.03
C ASP A 37 -6.72 -12.58 -18.28
N HIS A 38 -7.29 -12.56 -17.06
CA HIS A 38 -7.46 -13.67 -16.14
C HIS A 38 -8.89 -13.70 -15.56
N PRO A 39 -9.90 -14.16 -16.31
CA PRO A 39 -11.30 -14.14 -15.87
C PRO A 39 -11.57 -14.95 -14.58
N GLU A 40 -10.78 -16.00 -14.34
CA GLU A 40 -10.86 -16.86 -13.14
C GLU A 40 -10.58 -16.11 -11.83
N LEU A 41 -9.85 -14.99 -11.89
CA LEU A 41 -9.55 -14.18 -10.70
C LEU A 41 -10.78 -13.58 -10.05
N LYS A 42 -11.91 -13.45 -10.77
CA LYS A 42 -13.19 -12.98 -10.20
C LYS A 42 -13.69 -13.85 -9.05
N GLU A 43 -13.41 -15.14 -9.12
CA GLU A 43 -13.78 -16.09 -8.07
C GLU A 43 -12.73 -16.17 -6.96
N GLN A 44 -11.48 -15.84 -7.25
CA GLN A 44 -10.34 -16.04 -6.35
C GLN A 44 -9.91 -14.78 -5.61
N TRP A 45 -10.16 -13.60 -6.19
CA TRP A 45 -9.68 -12.32 -5.65
C TRP A 45 -10.83 -11.37 -5.33
N GLY A 46 -10.55 -10.37 -4.48
CA GLY A 46 -11.47 -9.30 -4.17
C GLY A 46 -10.76 -8.01 -3.83
N VAL A 47 -11.47 -6.90 -3.91
CA VAL A 47 -10.95 -5.57 -3.61
C VAL A 47 -11.61 -5.05 -2.33
N VAL A 48 -10.81 -4.74 -1.34
CA VAL A 48 -11.25 -4.08 -0.11
C VAL A 48 -10.97 -2.59 -0.23
N VAL A 49 -11.98 -1.76 -0.05
CA VAL A 49 -11.86 -0.31 -0.15
C VAL A 49 -12.18 0.32 1.19
N MET A 50 -11.19 0.94 1.83
CA MET A 50 -11.35 1.61 3.11
C MET A 50 -11.22 3.13 2.94
N GLY A 51 -12.30 3.84 3.25
CA GLY A 51 -12.37 5.29 3.19
C GLY A 51 -13.74 5.82 2.82
N GLY A 52 -13.92 7.13 2.88
CA GLY A 52 -15.17 7.78 2.48
C GLY A 52 -15.46 7.57 0.99
N HIS A 53 -16.73 7.36 0.65
CA HIS A 53 -17.21 7.08 -0.72
C HIS A 53 -16.76 5.73 -1.31
N ALA A 54 -16.43 4.75 -0.47
CA ALA A 54 -16.01 3.42 -0.90
C ALA A 54 -17.07 2.69 -1.74
N ASP A 55 -18.35 2.93 -1.46
CA ASP A 55 -19.47 2.31 -2.20
C ASP A 55 -19.52 2.71 -3.69
N GLU A 56 -19.00 3.90 -4.03
CA GLU A 56 -18.98 4.40 -5.40
C GLU A 56 -18.05 3.61 -6.33
N ILE A 57 -17.18 2.78 -5.75
CA ILE A 57 -16.19 1.99 -6.48
C ILE A 57 -16.75 0.64 -6.94
N ALA A 58 -17.73 0.08 -6.22
CA ALA A 58 -18.25 -1.27 -6.47
C ALA A 58 -18.76 -1.48 -7.92
N GLY A 59 -19.39 -0.47 -8.52
CA GLY A 59 -19.88 -0.55 -9.91
C GLY A 59 -18.82 -0.33 -10.99
N ARG A 60 -17.58 0.01 -10.61
CA ARG A 60 -16.51 0.36 -11.55
C ARG A 60 -15.48 -0.76 -11.72
N VAL A 61 -15.39 -1.69 -10.78
CA VAL A 61 -14.42 -2.79 -10.74
C VAL A 61 -15.12 -4.10 -11.02
N GLN A 62 -14.53 -4.94 -11.86
CA GLN A 62 -15.10 -6.26 -12.20
C GLN A 62 -14.80 -7.35 -11.17
N LEU A 63 -13.82 -7.13 -10.27
CA LEU A 63 -13.63 -7.97 -9.09
C LEU A 63 -14.71 -7.69 -8.04
N PRO A 64 -15.08 -8.65 -7.18
CA PRO A 64 -15.90 -8.38 -6.01
C PRO A 64 -15.30 -7.27 -5.15
N VAL A 65 -16.10 -6.25 -4.80
CA VAL A 65 -15.65 -5.11 -3.97
C VAL A 65 -16.30 -5.18 -2.61
N TYR A 66 -15.49 -5.01 -1.57
CA TYR A 66 -15.88 -5.00 -0.16
C TYR A 66 -15.63 -3.61 0.44
N PRO A 67 -16.60 -2.69 0.36
CA PRO A 67 -16.45 -1.35 0.90
C PRO A 67 -16.54 -1.37 2.42
N LEU A 68 -15.53 -0.88 3.11
CA LEU A 68 -15.50 -0.73 4.57
C LEU A 68 -15.96 0.66 5.04
N GLY A 69 -16.09 1.61 4.11
CA GLY A 69 -16.40 2.99 4.45
C GLY A 69 -15.27 3.65 5.25
N TYR A 70 -15.61 4.72 5.95
CA TYR A 70 -14.66 5.44 6.81
C TYR A 70 -14.50 4.70 8.14
N VAL A 71 -13.28 4.24 8.42
CA VAL A 71 -12.93 3.52 9.66
C VAL A 71 -12.03 4.41 10.50
N ASN A 72 -12.43 4.68 11.76
CA ASN A 72 -11.70 5.52 12.71
C ASN A 72 -11.20 4.76 13.95
N ASN A 73 -11.46 3.47 14.04
CA ASN A 73 -11.02 2.61 15.13
C ASN A 73 -9.73 1.91 14.77
N THR A 74 -8.65 2.13 15.54
CA THR A 74 -7.33 1.57 15.29
C THR A 74 -7.34 0.03 15.15
N ARG A 75 -8.08 -0.68 16.00
CA ARG A 75 -8.19 -2.14 15.92
C ARG A 75 -8.81 -2.59 14.61
N ALA A 76 -9.85 -1.91 14.16
CA ALA A 76 -10.51 -2.21 12.90
C ALA A 76 -9.62 -1.87 11.69
N ILE A 77 -8.83 -0.79 11.75
CA ILE A 77 -7.84 -0.45 10.73
C ILE A 77 -6.78 -1.56 10.62
N VAL A 78 -6.20 -1.98 11.75
CA VAL A 78 -5.22 -3.09 11.78
C VAL A 78 -5.82 -4.37 11.23
N GLN A 79 -7.07 -4.71 11.60
CA GLN A 79 -7.76 -5.88 11.06
C GLN A 79 -7.98 -5.81 9.55
N ALA A 80 -8.23 -4.62 8.99
CA ALA A 80 -8.37 -4.43 7.55
C ALA A 80 -7.05 -4.66 6.82
N TYR A 81 -5.94 -4.14 7.34
CA TYR A 81 -4.62 -4.45 6.80
C TYR A 81 -4.29 -5.94 6.92
N GLN A 82 -4.44 -6.54 8.10
CA GLN A 82 -4.13 -7.97 8.32
C GLN A 82 -4.98 -8.94 7.49
N ALA A 83 -6.15 -8.51 7.04
CA ALA A 83 -7.00 -9.30 6.14
C ALA A 83 -6.57 -9.21 4.67
N ALA A 84 -5.70 -8.27 4.33
CA ALA A 84 -5.26 -8.03 2.96
C ALA A 84 -3.99 -8.84 2.63
N ASP A 85 -3.93 -9.33 1.38
CA ASP A 85 -2.73 -9.99 0.83
C ASP A 85 -1.79 -8.99 0.14
N VAL A 86 -2.32 -7.84 -0.29
CA VAL A 86 -1.53 -6.75 -0.88
C VAL A 86 -2.21 -5.40 -0.62
N PHE A 87 -1.43 -4.39 -0.30
CA PHE A 87 -1.87 -3.00 -0.26
C PHE A 87 -1.45 -2.27 -1.54
N VAL A 88 -2.41 -1.66 -2.24
CA VAL A 88 -2.14 -0.93 -3.49
C VAL A 88 -2.32 0.56 -3.27
N ILE A 89 -1.28 1.33 -3.59
CA ILE A 89 -1.24 2.78 -3.47
C ILE A 89 -0.81 3.45 -4.80
N PRO A 90 -1.73 3.63 -5.75
CA PRO A 90 -1.44 4.23 -7.05
C PRO A 90 -1.49 5.77 -6.99
N SER A 91 -1.06 6.35 -5.89
CA SER A 91 -1.05 7.81 -5.70
C SER A 91 -0.22 8.51 -6.78
N LEU A 92 -0.75 9.63 -7.30
CA LEU A 92 -0.09 10.46 -8.29
C LEU A 92 0.88 11.47 -7.66
N SER A 93 0.74 11.72 -6.37
CA SER A 93 1.68 12.50 -5.56
C SER A 93 1.48 12.08 -4.11
N ASP A 94 2.56 11.69 -3.47
CA ASP A 94 2.59 11.39 -2.04
C ASP A 94 4.04 11.54 -1.56
N ASN A 95 4.23 12.07 -0.36
CA ASN A 95 5.58 12.32 0.12
C ASN A 95 6.12 11.09 0.87
N LEU A 96 5.53 10.77 2.02
CA LEU A 96 5.83 9.59 2.84
C LEU A 96 4.50 9.07 3.42
N PRO A 97 3.74 8.29 2.61
CA PRO A 97 2.39 7.90 3.00
C PRO A 97 2.39 6.94 4.20
N ASN A 98 1.80 7.38 5.31
CA ASN A 98 1.65 6.56 6.52
C ASN A 98 0.96 5.22 6.23
N THR A 99 0.07 5.17 5.25
CA THR A 99 -0.65 3.96 4.85
C THR A 99 0.28 2.84 4.36
N ILE A 100 1.42 3.16 3.72
CA ILE A 100 2.46 2.17 3.39
C ILE A 100 3.11 1.66 4.68
N MET A 101 3.47 2.55 5.59
CA MET A 101 4.10 2.17 6.86
C MET A 101 3.16 1.28 7.69
N GLU A 102 1.87 1.61 7.74
CA GLU A 102 0.83 0.83 8.41
C GLU A 102 0.67 -0.56 7.79
N ALA A 103 0.60 -0.65 6.45
CA ALA A 103 0.51 -1.91 5.73
C ALA A 103 1.74 -2.79 5.98
N LEU A 104 2.96 -2.25 5.79
CA LEU A 104 4.21 -2.97 6.00
C LEU A 104 4.36 -3.43 7.47
N ALA A 105 3.94 -2.60 8.45
CA ALA A 105 3.93 -2.97 9.86
C ALA A 105 2.99 -4.13 10.18
N CYS A 106 1.92 -4.28 9.39
CA CYS A 106 1.01 -5.43 9.46
C CYS A 106 1.50 -6.64 8.65
N GLY A 107 2.68 -6.58 8.05
CA GLY A 107 3.23 -7.64 7.20
C GLY A 107 2.60 -7.72 5.81
N VAL A 108 1.96 -6.65 5.35
CA VAL A 108 1.29 -6.61 4.04
C VAL A 108 2.21 -5.98 3.00
N PRO A 109 2.59 -6.71 1.94
CA PRO A 109 3.39 -6.16 0.86
C PRO A 109 2.63 -5.06 0.12
N CYS A 110 3.37 -4.07 -0.39
CA CYS A 110 2.80 -2.89 -1.01
C CYS A 110 3.11 -2.81 -2.50
N VAL A 111 2.13 -2.38 -3.30
CA VAL A 111 2.33 -2.04 -4.71
C VAL A 111 1.99 -0.57 -4.92
N GLY A 112 2.93 0.21 -5.43
CA GLY A 112 2.74 1.66 -5.60
C GLY A 112 3.53 2.24 -6.75
N PHE A 113 3.16 3.43 -7.20
CA PHE A 113 3.88 4.11 -8.27
C PHE A 113 5.24 4.65 -7.81
N ASN A 114 6.18 4.70 -8.74
CA ASN A 114 7.48 5.37 -8.57
C ASN A 114 7.29 6.90 -8.55
N VAL A 115 6.84 7.44 -7.41
CA VAL A 115 6.59 8.87 -7.22
C VAL A 115 6.79 9.27 -5.76
N GLY A 116 7.33 10.47 -5.54
CA GLY A 116 7.56 11.00 -4.21
C GLY A 116 8.42 10.08 -3.33
N GLY A 117 7.99 9.84 -2.10
CA GLY A 117 8.68 8.94 -1.17
C GLY A 117 8.22 7.48 -1.22
N ILE A 118 7.30 7.11 -2.10
CA ILE A 118 6.83 5.71 -2.23
C ILE A 118 7.99 4.74 -2.48
N PRO A 119 8.92 4.99 -3.45
CA PRO A 119 10.05 4.09 -3.70
C PRO A 119 11.09 4.04 -2.58
N GLU A 120 11.06 4.97 -1.62
CA GLU A 120 11.90 4.89 -0.41
C GLU A 120 11.33 3.85 0.58
N MET A 121 10.01 3.70 0.62
CA MET A 121 9.32 2.81 1.54
C MET A 121 9.18 1.40 1.00
N ILE A 122 8.98 1.25 -0.32
CA ILE A 122 8.83 -0.04 -1.00
C ILE A 122 10.16 -0.44 -1.65
N ASP A 123 10.80 -1.45 -1.10
CA ASP A 123 11.97 -2.09 -1.72
C ASP A 123 11.45 -3.05 -2.80
N HIS A 124 11.63 -2.68 -4.08
CA HIS A 124 11.09 -3.39 -5.24
C HIS A 124 11.46 -4.87 -5.22
N GLN A 125 10.46 -5.75 -5.34
CA GLN A 125 10.56 -7.20 -5.30
C GLN A 125 11.13 -7.80 -3.99
N LYS A 126 11.13 -7.02 -2.89
CA LYS A 126 11.51 -7.51 -1.55
C LYS A 126 10.36 -7.42 -0.55
N ASN A 127 9.74 -6.27 -0.42
CA ASN A 127 8.57 -6.06 0.44
C ASN A 127 7.34 -5.55 -0.34
N GLY A 128 7.42 -5.57 -1.67
CA GLY A 128 6.38 -5.12 -2.56
C GLY A 128 6.91 -4.81 -3.96
N TYR A 129 6.17 -4.03 -4.72
CA TYR A 129 6.48 -3.71 -6.11
C TYR A 129 6.34 -2.20 -6.37
N VAL A 130 7.38 -1.60 -6.95
CA VAL A 130 7.36 -0.20 -7.39
C VAL A 130 7.07 -0.17 -8.87
N ALA A 131 5.85 0.24 -9.22
CA ALA A 131 5.38 0.33 -10.59
C ALA A 131 5.75 1.66 -11.23
N LYS A 132 5.92 1.67 -12.55
CA LYS A 132 6.17 2.89 -13.33
C LYS A 132 5.06 3.90 -13.11
N TYR A 133 5.45 5.15 -12.92
CA TYR A 133 4.51 6.24 -12.69
C TYR A 133 3.45 6.32 -13.80
N ARG A 134 2.18 6.35 -13.39
CA ARG A 134 1.01 6.41 -14.26
C ARG A 134 0.86 5.26 -15.27
N SER A 135 1.45 4.12 -15.02
CA SER A 135 1.29 2.94 -15.86
C SER A 135 0.33 1.95 -15.18
N ALA A 136 -0.89 1.84 -15.70
CA ALA A 136 -1.83 0.82 -15.25
C ALA A 136 -1.31 -0.59 -15.58
N ASP A 137 -0.62 -0.79 -16.71
CA ASP A 137 -0.05 -2.08 -17.09
C ASP A 137 1.04 -2.55 -16.11
N ASP A 138 1.91 -1.64 -15.67
CA ASP A 138 2.95 -1.98 -14.70
C ASP A 138 2.37 -2.16 -13.28
N LEU A 139 1.26 -1.48 -12.98
CA LEU A 139 0.50 -1.71 -11.75
C LEU A 139 -0.14 -3.11 -11.75
N VAL A 140 -0.71 -3.53 -12.89
CA VAL A 140 -1.20 -4.91 -13.14
C VAL A 140 -0.09 -5.91 -12.88
N ALA A 141 1.08 -5.72 -13.52
CA ALA A 141 2.21 -6.61 -13.36
C ALA A 141 2.64 -6.73 -11.87
N GLY A 142 2.68 -5.59 -11.15
CA GLY A 142 3.04 -5.56 -9.74
C GLY A 142 2.03 -6.29 -8.85
N ILE A 143 0.74 -6.08 -9.06
CA ILE A 143 -0.32 -6.75 -8.29
C ILE A 143 -0.29 -8.26 -8.57
N TYR A 144 -0.21 -8.65 -9.84
CA TYR A 144 -0.18 -10.07 -10.24
C TYR A 144 1.05 -10.78 -9.68
N TRP A 145 2.24 -10.18 -9.85
CA TRP A 145 3.48 -10.72 -9.30
C TRP A 145 3.39 -10.92 -7.78
N THR A 146 2.92 -9.91 -7.03
CA THR A 146 2.83 -9.97 -5.57
C THR A 146 1.88 -11.07 -5.08
N LEU A 147 0.75 -11.27 -5.78
CA LEU A 147 -0.28 -12.21 -5.36
C LEU A 147 -0.10 -13.62 -5.93
N HIS A 148 0.58 -13.78 -7.05
CA HIS A 148 0.62 -15.06 -7.78
C HIS A 148 2.01 -15.67 -7.93
N GLU A 149 3.05 -14.86 -8.11
CA GLU A 149 4.40 -15.35 -8.44
C GLU A 149 5.36 -15.32 -7.24
N ALA A 150 5.24 -14.32 -6.38
CA ALA A 150 6.19 -14.10 -5.28
C ALA A 150 5.94 -15.03 -4.08
N ASP A 151 7.00 -15.29 -3.31
CA ASP A 151 6.87 -15.88 -1.97
C ASP A 151 6.28 -14.84 -1.00
N HIS A 152 4.97 -14.93 -0.80
CA HIS A 152 4.22 -14.01 0.04
C HIS A 152 4.71 -13.98 1.50
N GLN A 153 5.17 -15.13 2.04
CA GLN A 153 5.71 -15.18 3.39
C GLN A 153 7.04 -14.41 3.50
N GLN A 154 7.87 -14.49 2.46
CA GLN A 154 9.10 -13.71 2.40
C GLN A 154 8.80 -12.22 2.28
N LEU A 155 7.88 -11.81 1.39
CA LEU A 155 7.47 -10.42 1.25
C LEU A 155 6.94 -9.86 2.58
N SER A 156 6.12 -10.62 3.29
CA SER A 156 5.55 -10.24 4.59
C SER A 156 6.65 -10.03 5.64
N ARG A 157 7.62 -10.94 5.75
CA ARG A 157 8.76 -10.78 6.66
C ARG A 157 9.58 -9.53 6.35
N GLU A 158 9.89 -9.30 5.07
CA GLU A 158 10.65 -8.12 4.65
C GLU A 158 9.88 -6.81 4.82
N ALA A 159 8.55 -6.84 4.71
CA ALA A 159 7.68 -5.71 5.04
C ALA A 159 7.85 -5.27 6.51
N VAL A 160 7.72 -6.20 7.45
CA VAL A 160 7.92 -5.92 8.88
C VAL A 160 9.35 -5.46 9.17
N ASN A 161 10.34 -6.16 8.63
CA ASN A 161 11.77 -5.81 8.79
C ASN A 161 12.06 -4.38 8.32
N LYS A 162 11.45 -3.94 7.22
CA LYS A 162 11.60 -2.57 6.69
C LYS A 162 11.12 -1.52 7.70
N VAL A 163 9.96 -1.74 8.30
CA VAL A 163 9.39 -0.81 9.29
C VAL A 163 10.24 -0.81 10.56
N GLU A 164 10.61 -1.96 11.09
CA GLU A 164 11.43 -2.05 12.30
C GLU A 164 12.77 -1.32 12.15
N ARG A 165 13.44 -1.50 11.01
CA ARG A 165 14.76 -0.90 10.76
C ARG A 165 14.70 0.60 10.49
N ASN A 166 13.67 1.09 9.81
CA ASN A 166 13.69 2.46 9.28
C ASN A 166 12.69 3.40 9.95
N TYR A 167 11.56 2.88 10.46
CA TYR A 167 10.41 3.67 10.87
C TYR A 167 9.97 3.40 12.32
N SER A 168 10.66 2.51 13.06
CA SER A 168 10.39 2.36 14.49
C SER A 168 10.67 3.65 15.24
N GLN A 169 9.91 3.92 16.31
CA GLN A 169 10.09 5.12 17.14
C GLN A 169 11.54 5.30 17.60
N GLN A 170 12.20 4.20 17.97
CA GLN A 170 13.59 4.21 18.44
C GLN A 170 14.55 4.66 17.33
N ASN A 171 14.43 4.05 16.13
CA ASN A 171 15.33 4.36 15.01
C ASN A 171 15.09 5.77 14.46
N VAL A 172 13.83 6.22 14.44
CA VAL A 172 13.50 7.59 14.06
C VAL A 172 14.07 8.59 15.09
N ALA A 173 13.94 8.32 16.39
CA ALA A 173 14.49 9.17 17.44
C ALA A 173 16.02 9.29 17.34
N VAL A 174 16.74 8.19 17.08
CA VAL A 174 18.19 8.20 16.86
C VAL A 174 18.56 9.11 15.69
N LYS A 175 17.89 8.96 14.54
CA LYS A 175 18.12 9.81 13.35
C LYS A 175 17.91 11.32 13.67
N TYR A 176 16.87 11.66 14.43
CA TYR A 176 16.65 13.05 14.85
C TYR A 176 17.76 13.58 15.75
N ILE A 177 18.22 12.76 16.73
CA ILE A 177 19.34 13.13 17.61
C ILE A 177 20.61 13.40 16.80
N GLU A 178 20.92 12.53 15.83
CA GLU A 178 22.07 12.70 14.94
C GLU A 178 21.99 14.01 14.14
N VAL A 179 20.83 14.30 13.54
CA VAL A 179 20.61 15.54 12.78
C VAL A 179 20.81 16.76 13.66
N TYR A 180 20.23 16.77 14.86
CA TYR A 180 20.37 17.90 15.80
C TYR A 180 21.80 18.06 16.29
N THR A 181 22.47 16.97 16.61
CA THR A 181 23.89 17.01 17.06
C THR A 181 24.78 17.59 15.97
N ASN A 182 24.59 17.13 14.72
CA ASN A 182 25.36 17.65 13.58
C ASN A 182 25.08 19.14 13.31
N ALA A 183 23.82 19.57 13.42
CA ALA A 183 23.44 20.97 13.23
C ALA A 183 24.08 21.89 14.31
N ILE A 184 24.12 21.44 15.57
CA ILE A 184 24.78 22.18 16.67
C ILE A 184 26.26 22.26 16.43
N ALA A 185 26.94 21.15 16.09
CA ALA A 185 28.38 21.14 15.80
C ALA A 185 28.76 22.10 14.67
N GLN A 186 27.99 22.13 13.56
CA GLN A 186 28.23 23.05 12.45
C GLN A 186 28.06 24.52 12.84
N LYS A 187 27.16 24.84 13.76
CA LYS A 187 26.98 26.22 14.25
C LYS A 187 28.15 26.69 15.10
N THR A 188 28.78 25.79 15.85
CA THR A 188 29.91 26.10 16.72
C THR A 188 31.17 26.45 15.91
N PHE A 189 31.31 25.98 14.67
CA PHE A 189 32.46 26.33 13.79
C PHE A 189 32.26 27.59 12.94
N ARG A 190 31.15 28.32 13.09
CA ARG A 190 30.88 29.58 12.37
C ARG A 190 31.03 30.83 13.22
N ILE A 191 31.62 30.72 14.42
CA ILE A 191 32.08 31.81 15.29
C ILE A 191 33.58 31.77 15.30
#